data_aaf0104d6e2b8f1f0f5221cfd20ed614
#
_entry.id   aaf0104d6e2b8f1f0f5221cfd20ed614
#
_cell.length_a   1.000
_cell.length_b   1.000
_cell.length_c   1.000
_cell.angle_alpha   90.00
_cell.angle_beta   90.00
_cell.angle_gamma   90.00
#
_symmetry.space_group_name_H-M   'P 1'
#
loop_
_entity.id
_entity.type
_entity.pdbx_description
1 polymer ?
#
loop_
_entity_poly.entity_id
_entity_poly.type
_entity_poly.pdbx_seq_one_letter_code
_entity_poly.pdbx_strand_id
1 'polypeptide(L)' 'DPSFSQLCDAMAAKNADEAFRAAHTLKGVSKNLSLTGLAYSTSNLTEALRGKTELTDDIDPLFKKVKKDYALTMACIQML' A
#
# COMPACT_ATOMS: atom_id res chain seq x y z
N ASP A 1 -2.72 -11.07 -5.90
CA ASP A 1 -1.67 -10.14 -6.32
C ASP A 1 -0.58 -10.04 -5.24
N PRO A 2 0.68 -10.25 -5.59
CA PRO A 2 1.77 -10.25 -4.61
C PRO A 2 2.19 -8.86 -4.12
N SER A 3 1.70 -7.77 -4.72
CA SER A 3 2.18 -6.43 -4.36
C SER A 3 1.87 -6.04 -2.92
N PHE A 4 0.71 -6.44 -2.38
CA PHE A 4 0.41 -6.15 -0.99
C PHE A 4 1.33 -6.91 -0.04
N SER A 5 1.58 -8.19 -0.35
CA SER A 5 2.51 -9.01 0.43
C SER A 5 3.93 -8.43 0.39
N GLN A 6 4.36 -7.99 -0.79
CA GLN A 6 5.66 -7.35 -0.97
C GLN A 6 5.76 -6.06 -0.16
N LEU A 7 4.67 -5.27 -0.13
CA LEU A 7 4.63 -4.05 0.67
C LEU A 7 4.78 -4.37 2.16
N CYS A 8 4.05 -5.35 2.66
CA CYS A 8 4.14 -5.76 4.06
C CYS A 8 5.56 -6.23 4.41
N ASP A 9 6.17 -7.03 3.53
CA ASP A 9 7.53 -7.51 3.75
C ASP A 9 8.54 -6.37 3.78
N ALA A 10 8.40 -5.42 2.86
CA ALA A 10 9.29 -4.25 2.79
C ALA A 10 9.14 -3.38 4.03
N MET A 11 7.91 -3.19 4.52
CA MET A 11 7.67 -2.42 5.74
C MET A 11 8.27 -3.12 6.96
N ALA A 12 8.11 -4.44 7.05
CA ALA A 12 8.70 -5.21 8.15
C ALA A 12 10.23 -5.18 8.13
N ALA A 13 10.81 -5.19 6.94
CA ALA A 13 12.27 -5.11 6.76
C ALA A 13 12.80 -3.68 6.87
N LYS A 14 11.91 -2.70 7.01
CA LYS A 14 12.26 -1.27 7.05
C LYS A 14 13.02 -0.81 5.80
N ASN A 15 12.64 -1.36 4.66
CA ASN A 15 13.24 -1.06 3.37
C ASN A 15 12.37 -0.04 2.63
N ALA A 16 12.72 1.24 2.73
CA ALA A 16 11.92 2.32 2.16
C ALA A 16 11.81 2.23 0.63
N ASP A 17 12.90 1.86 -0.04
CA ASP A 17 12.92 1.77 -1.50
C ASP A 17 11.97 0.68 -2.00
N GLU A 18 12.05 -0.52 -1.40
CA GLU A 18 11.15 -1.61 -1.76
C GLU A 18 9.70 -1.31 -1.38
N ALA A 19 9.49 -0.64 -0.24
CA ALA A 19 8.15 -0.22 0.17
C ALA A 19 7.55 0.75 -0.85
N PHE A 20 8.34 1.69 -1.34
CA PHE A 20 7.88 2.61 -2.38
C PHE A 20 7.48 1.87 -3.65
N ARG A 21 8.31 0.95 -4.10
CA ARG A 21 8.04 0.18 -5.32
C ARG A 21 6.77 -0.66 -5.19
N ALA A 22 6.63 -1.34 -4.05
CA ALA A 22 5.45 -2.18 -3.81
C ALA A 22 4.18 -1.34 -3.71
N ALA A 23 4.25 -0.20 -3.01
CA ALA A 23 3.11 0.71 -2.90
C ALA A 23 2.71 1.27 -4.27
N HIS A 24 3.69 1.64 -5.08
CA HIS A 24 3.44 2.15 -6.43
C HIS A 24 2.72 1.09 -7.29
N THR A 25 3.19 -0.16 -7.22
CA THR A 25 2.58 -1.27 -7.96
C THR A 25 1.15 -1.51 -7.48
N LEU A 26 0.94 -1.54 -6.17
CA LEU A 26 -0.39 -1.75 -5.60
C LEU A 26 -1.35 -0.63 -6.00
N LYS A 27 -0.86 0.61 -6.04
CA LYS A 27 -1.64 1.75 -6.52
C LYS A 27 -2.13 1.52 -7.95
N GLY A 28 -1.23 1.10 -8.83
CA GLY A 28 -1.55 0.82 -10.23
C GLY A 28 -2.59 -0.28 -10.37
N VAL A 29 -2.41 -1.39 -9.64
CA VAL A 29 -3.37 -2.50 -9.64
C VAL A 29 -4.73 -2.04 -9.15
N SER A 30 -4.76 -1.26 -8.07
CA SER A 30 -6.02 -0.77 -7.48
C SER A 30 -6.78 0.12 -8.47
N LYS A 31 -6.07 0.98 -9.19
CA LYS A 31 -6.68 1.83 -10.22
C LYS A 31 -7.23 1.02 -11.38
N ASN A 32 -6.49 0.02 -11.84
CA ASN A 32 -6.93 -0.85 -12.94
C ASN A 32 -8.20 -1.62 -12.59
N LEU A 33 -8.37 -1.98 -11.31
CA LEU A 33 -9.53 -2.72 -10.84
C LEU A 33 -10.65 -1.79 -10.32
N SER A 34 -10.47 -0.48 -10.47
CA SER A 34 -11.44 0.54 -9.99
C SER A 34 -11.71 0.47 -8.49
N LEU A 35 -10.70 0.06 -7.71
CA LEU A 35 -10.79 0.00 -6.25
C LEU A 35 -10.42 1.36 -5.67
N THR A 36 -11.36 2.31 -5.75
CA THR A 36 -11.06 3.73 -5.50
C THR A 36 -10.54 4.01 -4.09
N GLY A 37 -11.13 3.39 -3.07
CA GLY A 37 -10.67 3.60 -1.69
C GLY A 37 -9.25 3.13 -1.48
N LEU A 38 -8.94 1.92 -1.95
CA LEU A 38 -7.60 1.35 -1.85
C LEU A 38 -6.61 2.14 -2.70
N ALA A 39 -7.02 2.55 -3.91
CA ALA A 39 -6.16 3.36 -4.78
C ALA A 39 -5.80 4.69 -4.11
N TYR A 40 -6.76 5.31 -3.43
CA TYR A 40 -6.53 6.57 -2.73
C TYR A 40 -5.52 6.39 -1.59
N SER A 41 -5.73 5.39 -0.73
CA SER A 41 -4.84 5.17 0.41
C SER A 41 -3.43 4.74 -0.03
N THR A 42 -3.33 3.89 -1.07
CA THR A 42 -2.02 3.49 -1.59
C THR A 42 -1.31 4.66 -2.29
N SER A 43 -2.07 5.55 -2.92
CA SER A 43 -1.50 6.76 -3.54
C SER A 43 -0.88 7.66 -2.46
N ASN A 44 -1.58 7.86 -1.35
CA ASN A 44 -1.06 8.67 -0.24
C ASN A 44 0.22 8.05 0.34
N LEU A 45 0.23 6.73 0.54
CA LEU A 45 1.41 6.04 1.04
C LEU A 45 2.57 6.14 0.06
N THR A 46 2.31 5.96 -1.23
CA THR A 46 3.32 6.05 -2.28
C THR A 46 3.98 7.43 -2.27
N GLU A 47 3.17 8.48 -2.21
CA GLU A 47 3.71 9.85 -2.20
C GLU A 47 4.54 10.12 -0.95
N ALA A 48 4.10 9.62 0.21
CA ALA A 48 4.85 9.79 1.45
C ALA A 48 6.20 9.05 1.42
N LEU A 49 6.26 7.92 0.70
CA LEU A 49 7.49 7.14 0.56
C LEU A 49 8.45 7.69 -0.51
N ARG A 50 7.94 8.55 -1.39
CA ARG A 50 8.73 9.05 -2.51
C ARG A 50 9.96 9.80 -1.99
N GLY A 51 11.14 9.38 -2.43
CA GLY A 51 12.41 10.01 -2.05
C GLY A 51 12.89 9.68 -0.65
N LYS A 52 12.18 8.84 0.09
CA LYS A 52 12.61 8.43 1.43
C LYS A 52 13.74 7.41 1.35
N THR A 53 14.74 7.57 2.21
CA THR A 53 15.83 6.61 2.35
C THR A 53 15.59 5.67 3.53
N GLU A 54 14.67 6.05 4.43
CA GLU A 54 14.32 5.22 5.59
C GLU A 54 12.86 5.47 5.96
N LEU A 55 12.27 4.54 6.69
CA LEU A 55 10.87 4.67 7.13
C LEU A 55 10.80 5.54 8.38
N THR A 56 9.98 6.59 8.29
CA THR A 56 9.77 7.54 9.38
C THR A 56 8.39 7.28 10.01
N ASP A 57 8.15 7.85 11.20
CA ASP A 57 6.91 7.59 11.95
C ASP A 57 5.66 8.03 11.21
N ASP A 58 5.77 9.03 10.33
CA ASP A 58 4.63 9.52 9.55
C ASP A 58 4.14 8.51 8.51
N ILE A 59 4.94 7.48 8.21
CA ILE A 59 4.54 6.43 7.25
C ILE A 59 3.58 5.44 7.90
N ASP A 60 3.74 5.14 9.19
CA ASP A 60 2.94 4.12 9.88
C ASP A 60 1.44 4.31 9.76
N PRO A 61 0.86 5.49 10.04
CA PRO A 61 -0.59 5.65 9.91
C PRO A 61 -1.07 5.48 8.48
N LEU A 62 -0.26 5.87 7.49
CA LEU A 62 -0.61 5.70 6.09
C LEU A 62 -0.60 4.22 5.70
N PHE A 63 0.36 3.47 6.18
CA PHE A 63 0.42 2.03 5.95
C PHE A 63 -0.74 1.30 6.62
N LYS A 64 -1.09 1.69 7.85
CA LYS A 64 -2.24 1.12 8.55
C LYS A 64 -3.54 1.34 7.77
N LYS A 65 -3.70 2.51 7.18
CA LYS A 65 -4.86 2.82 6.35
C LYS A 65 -4.92 1.92 5.11
N VAL A 66 -3.78 1.69 4.46
CA VAL A 66 -3.69 0.80 3.31
C VAL A 66 -4.07 -0.63 3.73
N LYS A 67 -3.57 -1.12 4.86
CA LYS A 67 -3.89 -2.45 5.35
C LYS A 67 -5.39 -2.60 5.60
N LYS A 68 -6.00 -1.58 6.22
CA LYS A 68 -7.43 -1.58 6.50
C LYS A 68 -8.24 -1.61 5.21
N ASP A 69 -7.90 -0.75 4.27
CA ASP A 69 -8.62 -0.65 3.00
C ASP A 69 -8.45 -1.92 2.17
N TYR A 70 -7.27 -2.52 2.20
CA TYR A 70 -7.03 -3.78 1.52
C TYR A 70 -7.89 -4.91 2.11
N ALA A 71 -7.94 -5.00 3.44
CA ALA A 71 -8.74 -6.02 4.11
C ALA A 71 -10.23 -5.84 3.80
N LEU A 72 -10.74 -4.61 3.81
CA LEU A 72 -12.12 -4.32 3.47
C LEU A 72 -12.42 -4.68 2.02
N THR A 73 -11.51 -4.37 1.11
CA THR A 73 -11.65 -4.67 -0.31
C THR A 73 -11.71 -6.17 -0.53
N MET A 74 -10.82 -6.93 0.09
CA MET A 74 -10.81 -8.38 -0.04
C MET A 74 -12.07 -9.01 0.54
N ALA A 75 -12.55 -8.51 1.68
CA ALA A 75 -13.79 -9.00 2.28
C ALA A 75 -14.97 -8.77 1.34
N CYS A 76 -15.07 -7.59 0.72
CA CYS A 76 -16.12 -7.30 -0.25
C CYS A 76 -16.08 -8.25 -1.45
N ILE A 77 -14.89 -8.48 -1.99
CA ILE A 77 -14.73 -9.37 -3.15
C ILE A 77 -15.14 -10.80 -2.79
N GLN A 78 -14.76 -11.27 -1.60
CA GLN A 78 -15.06 -12.62 -1.17
C GLN A 78 -16.56 -12.85 -0.93
N MET A 79 -17.30 -11.78 -0.66
CA MET A 79 -18.75 -11.86 -0.44
C MET A 79 -19.55 -11.91 -1.76
N LEU A 80 -18.90 -11.64 -2.85
CA LEU A 80 -19.52 -11.71 -4.17
C LEU A 80 -19.51 -13.15 -4.69
#